data_09ca0eff5db405f7a8f8c3a5701fdaed
#
_entry.id   09ca0eff5db405f7a8f8c3a5701fdaed
#
_cell.length_a   1.000
_cell.length_b   1.000
_cell.length_c   1.000
_cell.angle_alpha   90.00
_cell.angle_beta   90.00
_cell.angle_gamma   90.00
#
_symmetry.space_group_name_H-M   'P 1'
#
loop_
_entity.id
_entity.type
_entity.pdbx_description
1 polymer ?
#
loop_
_entity_poly.entity_id
_entity_poly.type
_entity_poly.pdbx_seq_one_letter_code
_entity_poly.pdbx_strand_id
1 'polypeptide(L)'
;SIAPLKDVEGMHPSSIGNIVYRNIELGPCTAMAAVELLKETGVALPGLEVTVIGHSEIVGKPIAFLLMAESATVTVCHHMTREVAVHTRRADAVFVAVGKPGLLKGDMLKPGSVVIDIGINQIESDDGRSRVVGDCDYDACREVAGWITPVPGGVGPVTVAVLMRNTVVAARRLKASRSDKLKINNNPLKPEESHE
;
A
#
# COMPACT_ATOMS: atom_id res chain seq x y z
N SER A 1 7.69 0.49 22.19
CA SER A 1 8.12 0.52 20.78
C SER A 1 8.31 -0.91 20.27
N ILE A 2 7.95 -1.17 19.03
CA ILE A 2 8.11 -2.48 18.37
C ILE A 2 9.51 -2.52 17.77
N ALA A 3 10.22 -3.66 17.94
CA ALA A 3 11.51 -3.84 17.29
C ALA A 3 11.32 -4.00 15.75
N PRO A 4 12.16 -3.39 14.88
CA PRO A 4 12.01 -3.43 13.43
C PRO A 4 11.82 -4.85 12.85
N LEU A 5 12.52 -5.84 13.37
CA LEU A 5 12.41 -7.24 12.94
C LEU A 5 11.06 -7.90 13.30
N LYS A 6 10.26 -7.27 14.15
CA LYS A 6 8.92 -7.75 14.55
C LYS A 6 7.79 -6.93 13.96
N ASP A 7 8.12 -5.94 13.12
CA ASP A 7 7.14 -5.05 12.48
C ASP A 7 6.45 -5.76 11.31
N VAL A 8 5.41 -6.51 11.60
CA VAL A 8 4.63 -7.25 10.60
C VAL A 8 3.66 -6.36 9.81
N GLU A 9 3.30 -5.20 10.38
CA GLU A 9 2.46 -4.19 9.73
C GLU A 9 3.24 -3.32 8.74
N GLY A 10 4.59 -3.31 8.83
CA GLY A 10 5.43 -2.48 7.97
C GLY A 10 5.38 -0.99 8.26
N MET A 11 5.00 -0.62 9.50
CA MET A 11 4.74 0.77 9.90
C MET A 11 5.95 1.45 10.58
N HIS A 12 6.96 0.67 10.95
CA HIS A 12 8.18 1.22 11.55
C HIS A 12 8.93 2.10 10.53
N PRO A 13 9.54 3.24 10.94
CA PRO A 13 10.29 4.11 10.04
C PRO A 13 11.33 3.39 9.19
N SER A 14 12.00 2.36 9.72
CA SER A 14 12.93 1.54 8.94
C SER A 14 12.24 0.73 7.84
N SER A 15 11.02 0.23 8.07
CA SER A 15 10.23 -0.49 7.06
C SER A 15 9.80 0.45 5.94
N ILE A 16 9.36 1.66 6.29
CA ILE A 16 9.03 2.70 5.29
C ILE A 16 10.29 3.12 4.52
N GLY A 17 11.43 3.32 5.19
CA GLY A 17 12.70 3.64 4.53
C GLY A 17 13.13 2.54 3.55
N ASN A 18 12.95 1.28 3.90
CA ASN A 18 13.25 0.15 3.03
C ASN A 18 12.48 0.19 1.70
N ILE A 19 11.22 0.64 1.70
CA ILE A 19 10.44 0.79 0.46
C ILE A 19 11.11 1.81 -0.47
N VAL A 20 11.57 2.93 0.07
CA VAL A 20 12.25 3.98 -0.71
C VAL A 20 13.52 3.43 -1.38
N TYR A 21 14.24 2.54 -0.69
CA TYR A 21 15.44 1.88 -1.24
C TYR A 21 15.14 0.59 -2.01
N ARG A 22 13.87 0.31 -2.33
CA ARG A 22 13.41 -0.88 -3.08
C ARG A 22 13.67 -2.21 -2.37
N ASN A 23 13.90 -2.20 -1.07
CA ASN A 23 13.99 -3.40 -0.23
C ASN A 23 12.60 -3.72 0.35
N ILE A 24 11.69 -4.21 -0.51
CA ILE A 24 10.25 -4.33 -0.26
C ILE A 24 9.91 -5.73 0.29
N GLU A 25 10.63 -6.20 1.27
CA GLU A 25 10.31 -7.51 1.85
C GLU A 25 9.17 -7.44 2.89
N LEU A 26 9.16 -6.36 3.68
CA LEU A 26 8.10 -6.01 4.62
C LEU A 26 7.72 -4.55 4.40
N GLY A 27 6.48 -4.29 4.07
CA GLY A 27 5.93 -2.95 3.89
C GLY A 27 4.53 -2.84 4.47
N PRO A 28 3.95 -1.63 4.53
CA PRO A 28 2.60 -1.40 5.04
C PRO A 28 1.58 -2.28 4.34
N CYS A 29 0.89 -3.10 5.13
CA CYS A 29 0.03 -4.16 4.62
C CYS A 29 -1.05 -3.63 3.66
N THR A 30 -1.71 -2.53 4.00
CA THR A 30 -2.74 -1.91 3.17
C THR A 30 -2.19 -1.38 1.86
N ALA A 31 -1.02 -0.73 1.89
CA ALA A 31 -0.39 -0.20 0.69
C ALA A 31 0.05 -1.33 -0.25
N MET A 32 0.65 -2.38 0.30
CA MET A 32 1.04 -3.57 -0.48
C MET A 32 -0.20 -4.25 -1.10
N ALA A 33 -1.27 -4.43 -0.32
CA ALA A 33 -2.51 -5.03 -0.80
C ALA A 33 -3.13 -4.23 -1.95
N ALA A 34 -3.15 -2.91 -1.84
CA ALA A 34 -3.69 -2.03 -2.87
C ALA A 34 -2.88 -2.11 -4.19
N VAL A 35 -1.55 -2.14 -4.09
CA VAL A 35 -0.67 -2.27 -5.26
C VAL A 35 -0.76 -3.68 -5.87
N GLU A 36 -0.92 -4.73 -5.06
CA GLU A 36 -1.15 -6.10 -5.58
C GLU A 36 -2.46 -6.19 -6.36
N LEU A 37 -3.54 -5.58 -5.87
CA LEU A 37 -4.81 -5.53 -6.62
C LEU A 37 -4.68 -4.81 -7.97
N LEU A 38 -3.88 -3.74 -8.05
CA LEU A 38 -3.58 -3.12 -9.34
C LEU A 38 -2.85 -4.11 -10.26
N LYS A 39 -1.86 -4.84 -9.76
CA LYS A 39 -1.11 -5.85 -10.55
C LYS A 39 -2.00 -6.96 -11.07
N GLU A 40 -2.98 -7.40 -10.30
CA GLU A 40 -3.95 -8.44 -10.68
C GLU A 40 -4.83 -8.04 -11.87
N THR A 41 -4.98 -6.74 -12.18
CA THR A 41 -5.67 -6.30 -13.39
C THR A 41 -4.90 -6.59 -14.68
N GLY A 42 -3.63 -6.96 -14.58
CA GLY A 42 -2.75 -7.25 -15.72
C GLY A 42 -2.18 -6.01 -16.41
N VAL A 43 -2.39 -4.79 -15.88
CA VAL A 43 -1.81 -3.57 -16.45
C VAL A 43 -0.29 -3.54 -16.25
N ALA A 44 0.45 -3.09 -17.27
CA ALA A 44 1.88 -2.89 -17.16
C ALA A 44 2.17 -1.65 -16.31
N LEU A 45 2.97 -1.80 -15.22
CA LEU A 45 3.26 -0.69 -14.32
C LEU A 45 4.31 0.30 -14.84
N PRO A 46 5.38 -0.12 -15.57
CA PRO A 46 6.35 0.83 -16.09
C PRO A 46 5.71 1.86 -17.03
N GLY A 47 5.87 3.15 -16.68
CA GLY A 47 5.29 4.26 -17.42
C GLY A 47 3.81 4.53 -17.18
N LEU A 48 3.12 3.70 -16.35
CA LEU A 48 1.71 3.91 -16.02
C LEU A 48 1.51 5.24 -15.31
N GLU A 49 0.55 6.04 -15.75
CA GLU A 49 0.15 7.28 -15.06
C GLU A 49 -0.79 6.96 -13.90
N VAL A 50 -0.33 7.19 -12.68
CA VAL A 50 -1.09 6.88 -11.46
C VAL A 50 -1.36 8.13 -10.65
N THR A 51 -2.60 8.30 -10.17
CA THR A 51 -2.94 9.32 -9.18
C THR A 51 -3.31 8.67 -7.86
N VAL A 52 -2.64 9.08 -6.79
CA VAL A 52 -2.93 8.68 -5.41
C VAL A 52 -3.60 9.84 -4.68
N ILE A 53 -4.85 9.68 -4.28
CA ILE A 53 -5.60 10.66 -3.51
C ILE A 53 -5.52 10.29 -2.03
N GLY A 54 -4.79 11.10 -1.28
CA GLY A 54 -4.40 10.85 0.11
C GLY A 54 -2.90 10.67 0.25
N HIS A 55 -2.30 11.30 1.27
CA HIS A 55 -0.85 11.31 1.47
C HIS A 55 -0.46 10.92 2.91
N SER A 56 -1.29 10.07 3.54
CA SER A 56 -0.99 9.57 4.88
C SER A 56 0.32 8.76 4.89
N GLU A 57 0.99 8.75 6.05
CA GLU A 57 2.23 8.02 6.26
C GLU A 57 2.06 6.51 6.12
N ILE A 58 0.84 6.03 6.36
CA ILE A 58 0.55 4.59 6.47
C ILE A 58 -0.09 4.00 5.21
N VAL A 59 -0.63 4.82 4.31
CA VAL A 59 -1.30 4.35 3.09
C VAL A 59 -0.80 5.10 1.86
N GLY A 60 -1.10 6.40 1.73
CA GLY A 60 -0.87 7.12 0.47
C GLY A 60 0.60 7.26 0.08
N LYS A 61 1.46 7.70 1.02
CA LYS A 61 2.91 7.79 0.77
C LYS A 61 3.53 6.43 0.44
N PRO A 62 3.29 5.36 1.23
CA PRO A 62 3.78 4.03 0.89
C PRO A 62 3.32 3.52 -0.49
N ILE A 63 2.05 3.73 -0.88
CA ILE A 63 1.56 3.36 -2.21
C ILE A 63 2.37 4.09 -3.29
N ALA A 64 2.58 5.39 -3.13
CA ALA A 64 3.34 6.18 -4.10
C ALA A 64 4.77 5.64 -4.25
N PHE A 65 5.47 5.35 -3.15
CA PHE A 65 6.82 4.79 -3.20
C PHE A 65 6.87 3.39 -3.82
N LEU A 66 5.90 2.52 -3.49
CA LEU A 66 5.79 1.18 -4.10
C LEU A 66 5.61 1.26 -5.61
N LEU A 67 4.75 2.16 -6.09
CA LEU A 67 4.50 2.35 -7.52
C LEU A 67 5.71 2.97 -8.25
N MET A 68 6.38 3.95 -7.62
CA MET A 68 7.64 4.51 -8.15
C MET A 68 8.73 3.44 -8.26
N ALA A 69 8.80 2.49 -7.31
CA ALA A 69 9.74 1.37 -7.38
C ALA A 69 9.47 0.45 -8.59
N GLU A 70 8.25 0.40 -9.08
CA GLU A 70 7.81 -0.33 -10.29
C GLU A 70 7.89 0.54 -11.56
N SER A 71 8.50 1.72 -11.48
CA SER A 71 8.68 2.67 -12.59
C SER A 71 7.38 3.27 -13.12
N ALA A 72 6.34 3.37 -12.31
CA ALA A 72 5.14 4.14 -12.63
C ALA A 72 5.38 5.64 -12.41
N THR A 73 4.65 6.48 -13.15
CA THR A 73 4.59 7.94 -12.95
C THR A 73 3.50 8.25 -11.94
N VAL A 74 3.85 8.79 -10.78
CA VAL A 74 2.91 8.95 -9.67
C VAL A 74 2.65 10.42 -9.36
N THR A 75 1.38 10.81 -9.38
CA THR A 75 0.90 12.09 -8.86
C THR A 75 0.21 11.86 -7.51
N VAL A 76 0.63 12.58 -6.47
CA VAL A 76 0.00 12.50 -5.14
C VAL A 76 -0.85 13.75 -4.90
N CYS A 77 -2.14 13.55 -4.66
CA CYS A 77 -3.11 14.58 -4.32
C CYS A 77 -3.48 14.53 -2.84
N HIS A 78 -3.80 15.69 -2.26
CA HIS A 78 -4.19 15.85 -0.87
C HIS A 78 -5.24 16.97 -0.71
N HIS A 79 -5.68 17.25 0.51
CA HIS A 79 -6.76 18.23 0.79
C HIS A 79 -6.47 19.66 0.31
N MET A 80 -5.19 20.02 0.05
CA MET A 80 -4.80 21.32 -0.51
C MET A 80 -4.57 21.28 -2.02
N THR A 81 -4.71 20.11 -2.67
CA THR A 81 -4.55 20.00 -4.12
C THR A 81 -5.71 20.70 -4.82
N ARG A 82 -5.37 21.63 -5.72
CA ARG A 82 -6.35 22.30 -6.56
C ARG A 82 -6.86 21.31 -7.61
N GLU A 83 -8.18 21.27 -7.79
CA GLU A 83 -8.84 20.53 -8.86
C GLU A 83 -8.31 19.09 -9.05
N VAL A 84 -8.53 18.23 -8.06
CA VAL A 84 -8.11 16.81 -8.08
C VAL A 84 -8.50 16.11 -9.39
N ALA A 85 -9.66 16.48 -9.99
CA ALA A 85 -10.15 15.92 -11.24
C ALA A 85 -9.17 16.10 -12.43
N VAL A 86 -8.37 17.17 -12.44
CA VAL A 86 -7.35 17.39 -13.49
C VAL A 86 -6.30 16.27 -13.47
N HIS A 87 -5.98 15.79 -12.31
CA HIS A 87 -4.99 14.72 -12.12
C HIS A 87 -5.60 13.33 -12.39
N THR A 88 -6.83 13.09 -11.93
CA THR A 88 -7.46 11.78 -12.05
C THR A 88 -7.96 11.49 -13.47
N ARG A 89 -8.40 12.49 -14.22
CA ARG A 89 -8.86 12.31 -15.62
C ARG A 89 -7.76 11.88 -16.60
N ARG A 90 -6.50 12.10 -16.27
CA ARG A 90 -5.37 11.64 -17.10
C ARG A 90 -4.79 10.30 -16.62
N ALA A 91 -5.12 9.88 -15.39
CA ALA A 91 -4.54 8.72 -14.77
C ALA A 91 -5.10 7.42 -15.34
N ASP A 92 -4.22 6.47 -15.61
CA ASP A 92 -4.57 5.10 -15.97
C ASP A 92 -5.05 4.30 -14.75
N ALA A 93 -4.54 4.67 -13.55
CA ALA A 93 -4.98 4.11 -12.29
C ALA A 93 -5.13 5.20 -11.22
N VAL A 94 -6.18 5.08 -10.39
CA VAL A 94 -6.47 6.00 -9.28
C VAL A 94 -6.58 5.20 -7.99
N PHE A 95 -5.82 5.59 -6.98
CA PHE A 95 -5.93 5.11 -5.61
C PHE A 95 -6.60 6.19 -4.77
N VAL A 96 -7.58 5.84 -3.95
CA VAL A 96 -8.25 6.81 -3.06
C VAL A 96 -8.27 6.30 -1.62
N ALA A 97 -7.74 7.13 -0.71
CA ALA A 97 -7.56 6.81 0.71
C ALA A 97 -7.62 8.09 1.55
N VAL A 98 -8.78 8.71 1.67
CA VAL A 98 -8.98 10.00 2.35
C VAL A 98 -10.03 9.96 3.45
N GLY A 99 -10.81 8.88 3.56
CA GLY A 99 -11.88 8.74 4.55
C GLY A 99 -13.04 9.72 4.32
N LYS A 100 -13.37 9.98 3.04
CA LYS A 100 -14.46 10.88 2.67
C LYS A 100 -15.36 10.22 1.62
N PRO A 101 -16.56 9.74 2.00
CA PRO A 101 -17.49 9.08 1.08
C PRO A 101 -17.83 9.92 -0.15
N GLY A 102 -17.84 9.29 -1.32
CA GLY A 102 -18.27 9.91 -2.56
C GLY A 102 -17.36 11.05 -3.06
N LEU A 103 -16.10 11.11 -2.58
CA LEU A 103 -15.15 12.13 -3.04
C LEU A 103 -14.80 11.94 -4.52
N LEU A 104 -14.48 10.72 -4.93
CA LEU A 104 -14.15 10.41 -6.32
C LEU A 104 -15.43 10.04 -7.07
N LYS A 105 -15.69 10.78 -8.14
CA LYS A 105 -16.88 10.61 -9.00
C LYS A 105 -16.52 10.09 -10.37
N GLY A 106 -17.48 9.53 -11.10
CA GLY A 106 -17.27 8.98 -12.44
C GLY A 106 -16.75 10.01 -13.45
N ASP A 107 -17.23 11.24 -13.39
CA ASP A 107 -16.79 12.34 -14.28
C ASP A 107 -15.36 12.84 -13.99
N MET A 108 -14.75 12.38 -12.90
CA MET A 108 -13.37 12.64 -12.56
C MET A 108 -12.40 11.56 -13.08
N LEU A 109 -12.89 10.52 -13.73
CA LEU A 109 -12.08 9.39 -14.19
C LEU A 109 -11.77 9.46 -15.69
N LYS A 110 -10.64 8.87 -16.06
CA LYS A 110 -10.35 8.48 -17.44
C LYS A 110 -11.14 7.22 -17.77
N PRO A 111 -11.89 7.18 -18.88
CA PRO A 111 -12.59 5.96 -19.29
C PRO A 111 -11.67 4.75 -19.38
N GLY A 112 -12.09 3.64 -18.78
CA GLY A 112 -11.32 2.40 -18.74
C GLY A 112 -10.22 2.36 -17.69
N SER A 113 -10.04 3.39 -16.85
CA SER A 113 -9.03 3.42 -15.77
C SER A 113 -9.30 2.36 -14.70
N VAL A 114 -8.26 2.05 -13.94
CA VAL A 114 -8.35 1.19 -12.75
C VAL A 114 -8.57 2.06 -11.51
N VAL A 115 -9.55 1.71 -10.66
CA VAL A 115 -9.83 2.42 -9.42
C VAL A 115 -9.64 1.49 -8.23
N ILE A 116 -8.73 1.85 -7.34
CA ILE A 116 -8.48 1.13 -6.08
C ILE A 116 -8.98 2.01 -4.93
N ASP A 117 -10.17 1.70 -4.44
CA ASP A 117 -10.79 2.38 -3.31
C ASP A 117 -10.35 1.72 -1.99
N ILE A 118 -9.65 2.48 -1.16
CA ILE A 118 -9.11 2.04 0.13
C ILE A 118 -9.92 2.65 1.27
N GLY A 119 -10.82 3.57 0.95
CA GLY A 119 -11.68 4.22 1.94
C GLY A 119 -12.52 3.22 2.72
N ILE A 120 -12.66 3.45 4.02
CA ILE A 120 -13.57 2.70 4.89
C ILE A 120 -14.35 3.74 5.70
N ASN A 121 -15.58 3.96 5.32
CA ASN A 121 -16.46 4.93 5.96
C ASN A 121 -17.73 4.24 6.43
N GLN A 122 -18.16 4.58 7.64
CA GLN A 122 -19.44 4.12 8.18
C GLN A 122 -20.47 5.22 7.97
N ILE A 123 -21.51 4.93 7.23
CA ILE A 123 -22.62 5.86 7.00
C ILE A 123 -23.93 5.26 7.48
N GLU A 124 -24.85 6.10 7.91
CA GLU A 124 -26.23 5.69 8.20
C GLU A 124 -27.06 5.73 6.91
N SER A 125 -27.77 4.65 6.64
CA SER A 125 -28.74 4.59 5.56
C SER A 125 -30.08 5.19 6.02
N ASP A 126 -30.94 5.57 5.08
CA ASP A 126 -32.24 6.17 5.36
C ASP A 126 -33.15 5.28 6.21
N ASP A 127 -32.89 3.98 6.27
CA ASP A 127 -33.58 2.98 7.11
C ASP A 127 -32.97 2.85 8.53
N GLY A 128 -32.02 3.73 8.90
CA GLY A 128 -31.34 3.73 10.19
C GLY A 128 -30.30 2.61 10.34
N ARG A 129 -29.95 1.88 9.28
CA ARG A 129 -28.91 0.87 9.30
C ARG A 129 -27.56 1.48 8.96
N SER A 130 -26.54 1.06 9.68
CA SER A 130 -25.17 1.42 9.34
C SER A 130 -24.63 0.56 8.21
N ARG A 131 -24.02 1.19 7.22
CA ARG A 131 -23.31 0.48 6.14
C ARG A 131 -21.90 1.02 5.96
N VAL A 132 -21.00 0.14 5.50
CA VAL A 132 -19.63 0.51 5.15
C VAL A 132 -19.60 0.86 3.67
N VAL A 133 -18.96 1.99 3.33
CA VAL A 133 -18.74 2.47 1.97
C VAL A 133 -17.30 2.94 1.79
N GLY A 134 -16.84 3.02 0.55
CA GLY A 134 -15.54 3.58 0.20
C GLY A 134 -15.54 5.11 0.09
N ASP A 135 -14.47 5.62 -0.48
CA ASP A 135 -14.30 7.04 -0.80
C ASP A 135 -14.84 7.39 -2.20
N CYS A 136 -15.12 6.39 -3.04
CA CYS A 136 -15.72 6.57 -4.36
C CYS A 136 -17.25 6.64 -4.28
N ASP A 137 -17.84 7.43 -5.18
CA ASP A 137 -19.19 7.16 -5.66
C ASP A 137 -19.13 5.90 -6.53
N TYR A 138 -19.36 4.75 -5.90
CA TYR A 138 -19.08 3.45 -6.49
C TYR A 138 -19.85 3.24 -7.82
N ASP A 139 -21.14 3.54 -7.82
CA ASP A 139 -21.98 3.29 -8.99
C ASP A 139 -21.58 4.20 -10.17
N ALA A 140 -21.36 5.49 -9.91
CA ALA A 140 -20.90 6.42 -10.93
C ALA A 140 -19.49 6.09 -11.44
N CYS A 141 -18.58 5.67 -10.58
CA CYS A 141 -17.23 5.27 -10.98
C CYS A 141 -17.22 3.96 -11.78
N ARG A 142 -18.04 3.00 -11.40
CA ARG A 142 -18.16 1.69 -12.08
C ARG A 142 -18.57 1.79 -13.55
N GLU A 143 -19.41 2.78 -13.89
CA GLU A 143 -19.85 3.00 -15.29
C GLU A 143 -18.71 3.48 -16.21
N VAL A 144 -17.63 4.04 -15.63
CA VAL A 144 -16.53 4.67 -16.37
C VAL A 144 -15.23 3.85 -16.26
N ALA A 145 -14.97 3.27 -15.10
CA ALA A 145 -13.76 2.51 -14.82
C ALA A 145 -13.75 1.16 -15.54
N GLY A 146 -12.58 0.72 -15.99
CA GLY A 146 -12.38 -0.66 -16.46
C GLY A 146 -12.37 -1.66 -15.32
N TRP A 147 -11.82 -1.24 -14.16
CA TRP A 147 -11.76 -2.01 -12.92
C TRP A 147 -11.99 -1.11 -11.71
N ILE A 148 -12.76 -1.58 -10.74
CA ILE A 148 -12.97 -0.88 -9.47
C ILE A 148 -13.07 -1.89 -8.33
N THR A 149 -12.35 -1.62 -7.23
CA THR A 149 -12.49 -2.45 -6.02
C THR A 149 -13.77 -2.11 -5.26
N PRO A 150 -14.56 -3.10 -4.82
CA PRO A 150 -15.72 -2.84 -3.98
C PRO A 150 -15.30 -2.51 -2.53
N VAL A 151 -16.13 -1.75 -1.82
CA VAL A 151 -16.02 -1.54 -0.37
C VAL A 151 -17.38 -1.85 0.27
N PRO A 152 -17.46 -2.85 1.14
CA PRO A 152 -16.41 -3.80 1.58
C PRO A 152 -16.11 -4.87 0.53
N GLY A 153 -15.00 -5.62 0.75
CA GLY A 153 -14.67 -6.81 -0.04
C GLY A 153 -13.49 -6.65 -1.01
N GLY A 154 -12.97 -5.43 -1.20
CA GLY A 154 -11.81 -5.14 -2.03
C GLY A 154 -10.47 -5.24 -1.27
N VAL A 155 -9.88 -4.11 -0.93
CA VAL A 155 -8.54 -4.01 -0.32
C VAL A 155 -8.47 -4.68 1.06
N GLY A 156 -9.52 -4.61 1.87
CA GLY A 156 -9.53 -5.12 3.25
C GLY A 156 -9.11 -6.59 3.37
N PRO A 157 -9.79 -7.55 2.72
CA PRO A 157 -9.42 -8.97 2.76
C PRO A 157 -7.99 -9.23 2.29
N VAL A 158 -7.51 -8.53 1.26
CA VAL A 158 -6.13 -8.65 0.76
C VAL A 158 -5.12 -8.10 1.78
N THR A 159 -5.47 -7.02 2.50
CA THR A 159 -4.64 -6.50 3.60
C THR A 159 -4.39 -7.57 4.67
N VAL A 160 -5.41 -8.33 5.04
CA VAL A 160 -5.27 -9.43 6.00
C VAL A 160 -4.34 -10.52 5.47
N ALA A 161 -4.47 -10.91 4.21
CA ALA A 161 -3.60 -11.90 3.59
C ALA A 161 -2.12 -11.42 3.55
N VAL A 162 -1.89 -10.15 3.24
CA VAL A 162 -0.56 -9.53 3.28
C VAL A 162 0.00 -9.53 4.71
N LEU A 163 -0.80 -9.22 5.73
CA LEU A 163 -0.39 -9.27 7.13
C LEU A 163 0.05 -10.69 7.54
N MET A 164 -0.70 -11.69 7.13
CA MET A 164 -0.33 -13.10 7.39
C MET A 164 1.00 -13.45 6.69
N ARG A 165 1.18 -13.07 5.44
CA ARG A 165 2.45 -13.25 4.71
C ARG A 165 3.60 -12.54 5.42
N ASN A 166 3.44 -11.30 5.80
CA ASN A 166 4.45 -10.50 6.51
C ASN A 166 4.83 -11.16 7.85
N THR A 167 3.86 -11.74 8.57
CA THR A 167 4.10 -12.47 9.82
C THR A 167 5.06 -13.65 9.61
N VAL A 168 4.84 -14.43 8.55
CA VAL A 168 5.72 -15.56 8.19
C VAL A 168 7.12 -15.06 7.81
N VAL A 169 7.22 -14.00 7.02
CA VAL A 169 8.49 -13.38 6.62
C VAL A 169 9.26 -12.89 7.86
N ALA A 170 8.61 -12.17 8.76
CA ALA A 170 9.22 -11.67 9.99
C ALA A 170 9.72 -12.82 10.89
N ALA A 171 8.94 -13.90 11.02
CA ALA A 171 9.35 -15.09 11.79
C ALA A 171 10.61 -15.76 11.21
N ARG A 172 10.70 -15.88 9.88
CA ARG A 172 11.89 -16.43 9.18
C ARG A 172 13.12 -15.55 9.41
N ARG A 173 13.00 -14.22 9.33
CA ARG A 173 14.07 -13.26 9.61
C ARG A 173 14.58 -13.35 11.04
N LEU A 174 13.68 -13.44 12.01
CA LEU A 174 14.05 -13.60 13.42
C LEU A 174 14.81 -14.91 13.66
N LYS A 175 14.39 -16.00 13.02
CA LYS A 175 15.10 -17.29 13.11
C LYS A 175 16.51 -17.19 12.52
N ALA A 176 16.68 -16.60 11.34
CA ALA A 176 17.99 -16.40 10.71
C ALA A 176 18.93 -15.56 11.58
N SER A 177 18.46 -14.41 12.08
CA SER A 177 19.23 -13.52 12.95
C SER A 177 19.70 -14.20 14.25
N ARG A 178 18.89 -15.11 14.83
CA ARG A 178 19.29 -15.88 16.01
C ARG A 178 20.37 -16.92 15.68
N SER A 179 20.26 -17.59 14.54
CA SER A 179 21.23 -18.59 14.10
C SER A 179 22.60 -17.96 13.83
N ASP A 180 22.64 -16.76 13.25
CA ASP A 180 23.90 -16.05 13.00
C ASP A 180 24.58 -15.58 14.29
N LYS A 181 23.80 -15.09 15.26
CA LYS A 181 24.34 -14.74 16.60
C LYS A 181 24.95 -15.95 17.33
N LEU A 182 24.34 -17.13 17.21
CA LEU A 182 24.86 -18.36 17.81
C LEU A 182 26.17 -18.81 17.13
N LYS A 183 26.31 -18.64 15.83
CA LYS A 183 27.54 -18.96 15.09
C LYS A 183 28.69 -18.03 15.47
N ILE A 184 28.45 -16.74 15.65
CA ILE A 184 29.47 -15.76 16.07
C ILE A 184 29.97 -16.07 17.48
N ASN A 185 29.08 -16.41 18.42
CA ASN A 185 29.45 -16.72 19.79
C ASN A 185 30.20 -18.06 19.96
N ASN A 186 30.06 -18.98 18.99
CA ASN A 186 30.68 -20.29 19.01
C ASN A 186 32.02 -20.35 18.22
N ASN A 187 32.49 -19.26 17.66
CA ASN A 187 33.81 -19.18 17.02
C ASN A 187 34.80 -18.49 17.99
N PRO A 188 35.54 -19.23 18.80
CA PRO A 188 36.56 -18.63 19.69
C PRO A 188 37.61 -17.97 18.81
N LEU A 189 37.91 -16.70 19.10
CA LEU A 189 39.01 -15.96 18.51
C LEU A 189 40.26 -16.84 18.53
N LYS A 190 40.82 -17.17 17.38
CA LYS A 190 42.16 -17.78 17.36
C LYS A 190 43.10 -16.83 18.09
N PRO A 191 43.93 -17.33 19.03
CA PRO A 191 44.93 -16.48 19.67
C PRO A 191 45.87 -15.95 18.57
N GLU A 192 46.18 -14.65 18.63
CA GLU A 192 47.18 -14.02 17.78
C GLU A 192 48.50 -14.80 18.00
N GLU A 193 49.02 -15.37 16.92
CA GLU A 193 50.37 -15.92 16.92
C GLU A 193 51.33 -14.74 17.14
N SER A 194 51.91 -14.65 18.32
CA SER A 194 53.01 -13.74 18.65
C SER A 194 54.18 -14.12 17.76
N HIS A 195 54.50 -13.33 16.77
CA HIS A 195 55.79 -13.40 16.10
C HIS A 195 56.86 -12.80 17.03
N GLU A 196 57.72 -13.68 17.56
CA GLU A 196 59.05 -13.32 18.06
C GLU A 196 59.99 -13.08 16.88
#